data_da86fd6b8491a1a661cdb0454e604c91
#
_entry.id   da86fd6b8491a1a661cdb0454e604c91
#
_cell.length_a   1.000
_cell.length_b   1.000
_cell.length_c   1.000
_cell.angle_alpha   90.00
_cell.angle_beta   90.00
_cell.angle_gamma   90.00
#
_symmetry.space_group_name_H-M   'P 1'
#
loop_
_entity.id
_entity.type
_entity.pdbx_description
1 polymer ?
#
loop_
_entity_poly.entity_id
_entity_poly.type
_entity_poly.pdbx_seq_one_letter_code
_entity_poly.pdbx_strand_id
1 'polypeptide(L)'
;HDVISKDIQNFRPKDAITREEMAVMLVRALGYKSLAEQLNNLDSPFDDVSDNIGYITMAKDFGIITGVGNNMFKPKDTAKREEAAAMMTRMYEKLNSPIKELHGFYAIKSAPQADMIKELDSVGFGWSRIEYDAETGSIVLNTTRKNNNEFAIPEGFEAPLSMAVENNVRTSLMVFGSNETIISTKDGSRVPLLQYILTNPEASKQAVEAITSQVNAAFGGDDSLTFQGVVIDFENIRGEELKKAFTEFLAKLKEELDKTDKHLYVAVHPARKPGQAYYDGYDFRSIGEIADKVILMAHDYYAKRLTDAEMEMGYTLTPVSPIDEVYYALKAITDENAGIKDRSKIWIQFSFDSAQWKLREGKVINRNPYSPGYDAIQRRLLMDEVEISYSERLQNPY
;
A
#
# COMPACT_ATOMS: atom_id res chain seq x y z
N HIS A 1 25.27 -7.66 15.40
CA HIS A 1 23.89 -8.10 15.35
C HIS A 1 23.36 -8.23 16.78
N ASP A 2 22.36 -7.45 17.17
CA ASP A 2 21.79 -7.39 18.54
C ASP A 2 20.84 -8.59 18.81
N VAL A 3 21.21 -9.78 18.39
CA VAL A 3 20.40 -11.01 18.58
C VAL A 3 20.27 -11.33 20.06
N ILE A 4 21.36 -11.17 20.82
CA ILE A 4 21.40 -11.30 22.28
C ILE A 4 21.50 -9.90 22.86
N SER A 5 20.71 -9.61 23.91
CA SER A 5 20.78 -8.30 24.57
C SER A 5 22.15 -8.07 25.20
N LYS A 6 22.71 -6.89 25.01
CA LYS A 6 23.96 -6.45 25.66
C LYS A 6 23.79 -6.22 27.17
N ASP A 7 22.54 -6.09 27.62
CA ASP A 7 22.19 -5.85 29.04
C ASP A 7 22.16 -7.13 29.89
N ILE A 8 22.40 -8.30 29.28
CA ILE A 8 22.50 -9.55 30.00
C ILE A 8 23.83 -9.55 30.76
N GLN A 9 23.80 -9.29 32.08
CA GLN A 9 25.00 -9.29 32.93
C GLN A 9 25.71 -10.63 32.96
N ASN A 10 25.00 -11.74 32.74
CA ASN A 10 25.56 -13.10 32.71
C ASN A 10 25.02 -13.88 31.51
N PHE A 11 25.85 -14.10 30.51
CA PHE A 11 25.54 -15.06 29.45
C PHE A 11 25.52 -16.49 30.03
N ARG A 12 24.44 -17.23 29.84
CA ARG A 12 24.18 -18.56 30.39
C ARG A 12 24.25 -19.63 29.29
N PRO A 13 25.44 -19.97 28.76
CA PRO A 13 25.57 -20.81 27.58
C PRO A 13 25.20 -22.28 27.81
N LYS A 14 25.04 -22.69 29.06
CA LYS A 14 24.69 -24.08 29.45
C LYS A 14 23.22 -24.25 29.82
N ASP A 15 22.49 -23.16 29.99
CA ASP A 15 21.08 -23.21 30.32
C ASP A 15 20.27 -23.53 29.08
N ALA A 16 19.17 -24.24 29.26
CA ALA A 16 18.25 -24.50 28.19
C ALA A 16 17.50 -23.22 27.82
N ILE A 17 17.45 -22.89 26.52
CA ILE A 17 16.70 -21.74 25.99
C ILE A 17 15.20 -21.99 26.11
N THR A 18 14.44 -20.97 26.49
CA THR A 18 12.98 -21.04 26.51
C THR A 18 12.40 -20.75 25.12
N ARG A 19 11.14 -21.13 24.92
CA ARG A 19 10.40 -20.84 23.68
C ARG A 19 10.28 -19.33 23.41
N GLU A 20 10.08 -18.55 24.47
CA GLU A 20 10.06 -17.06 24.38
C GLU A 20 11.43 -16.50 24.01
N GLU A 21 12.50 -16.92 24.69
CA GLU A 21 13.85 -16.45 24.34
C GLU A 21 14.21 -16.76 22.89
N MET A 22 13.84 -17.95 22.39
CA MET A 22 14.06 -18.34 21.00
C MET A 22 13.29 -17.42 20.04
N ALA A 23 12.01 -17.12 20.30
CA ALA A 23 11.21 -16.21 19.46
C ALA A 23 11.79 -14.78 19.44
N VAL A 24 12.21 -14.27 20.62
CA VAL A 24 12.87 -12.95 20.73
C VAL A 24 14.15 -12.90 19.90
N MET A 25 15.00 -13.94 20.01
CA MET A 25 16.26 -14.01 19.25
C MET A 25 16.01 -14.05 17.74
N LEU A 26 15.01 -14.78 17.26
CA LEU A 26 14.68 -14.86 15.84
C LEU A 26 14.18 -13.53 15.28
N VAL A 27 13.28 -12.85 16.00
CA VAL A 27 12.77 -11.52 15.59
C VAL A 27 13.90 -10.48 15.58
N ARG A 28 14.82 -10.53 16.56
CA ARG A 28 16.02 -9.67 16.56
C ARG A 28 16.97 -10.01 15.42
N ALA A 29 17.17 -11.28 15.11
CA ALA A 29 17.99 -11.71 13.98
C ALA A 29 17.46 -11.21 12.63
N LEU A 30 16.15 -11.03 12.52
CA LEU A 30 15.48 -10.42 11.37
C LEU A 30 15.62 -8.89 11.32
N GLY A 31 16.20 -8.25 12.35
CA GLY A 31 16.38 -6.79 12.41
C GLY A 31 15.16 -6.02 12.94
N TYR A 32 14.13 -6.70 13.46
CA TYR A 32 12.87 -6.07 13.88
C TYR A 32 12.77 -5.78 15.37
N LYS A 33 13.92 -5.67 16.09
CA LYS A 33 13.92 -5.32 17.51
C LYS A 33 13.12 -4.06 17.82
N SER A 34 13.40 -2.98 17.12
CA SER A 34 12.76 -1.69 17.37
C SER A 34 11.25 -1.70 17.10
N LEU A 35 10.80 -2.43 16.09
CA LEU A 35 9.37 -2.60 15.83
C LEU A 35 8.71 -3.44 16.92
N ALA A 36 9.31 -4.57 17.32
CA ALA A 36 8.78 -5.44 18.37
C ALA A 36 8.61 -4.67 19.69
N GLU A 37 9.59 -3.85 20.07
CA GLU A 37 9.51 -3.02 21.29
C GLU A 37 8.36 -2.00 21.24
N GLN A 38 8.05 -1.45 20.07
CA GLN A 38 6.90 -0.55 19.89
C GLN A 38 5.54 -1.28 19.99
N LEU A 39 5.51 -2.59 19.76
CA LEU A 39 4.31 -3.42 19.80
C LEU A 39 4.05 -4.07 21.17
N ASN A 40 4.87 -3.84 22.17
CA ASN A 40 4.71 -4.43 23.52
C ASN A 40 3.43 -3.99 24.24
N ASN A 41 2.77 -2.92 23.79
CA ASN A 41 1.53 -2.42 24.37
C ASN A 41 0.26 -3.00 23.69
N LEU A 42 0.41 -3.91 22.74
CA LEU A 42 -0.72 -4.62 22.12
C LEU A 42 -1.25 -5.71 23.07
N ASP A 43 -2.49 -6.13 22.78
CA ASP A 43 -3.03 -7.34 23.41
C ASP A 43 -2.16 -8.55 23.03
N SER A 44 -1.95 -9.42 24.01
CA SER A 44 -1.15 -10.63 23.81
C SER A 44 -1.83 -11.56 22.79
N PRO A 45 -1.07 -12.14 21.84
CA PRO A 45 -1.61 -13.10 20.88
C PRO A 45 -1.89 -14.50 21.49
N PHE A 46 -1.50 -14.74 22.75
CA PHE A 46 -1.71 -15.97 23.52
C PHE A 46 -2.05 -15.64 24.97
N ASP A 47 -2.87 -16.48 25.61
CA ASP A 47 -3.40 -16.22 26.95
C ASP A 47 -2.33 -16.28 28.06
N ASP A 48 -1.22 -16.98 27.83
CA ASP A 48 -0.13 -17.23 28.77
C ASP A 48 1.13 -16.38 28.51
N VAL A 49 1.06 -15.37 27.65
CA VAL A 49 2.18 -14.48 27.35
C VAL A 49 1.94 -13.12 27.99
N SER A 50 2.82 -12.74 28.94
CA SER A 50 2.79 -11.44 29.63
C SER A 50 4.01 -10.57 29.32
N ASP A 51 5.11 -11.19 28.87
CA ASP A 51 6.36 -10.51 28.58
C ASP A 51 6.70 -10.59 27.08
N ASN A 52 7.49 -9.66 26.58
CA ASN A 52 7.94 -9.68 25.19
C ASN A 52 6.79 -9.79 24.17
N ILE A 53 5.61 -9.23 24.49
CA ILE A 53 4.37 -9.36 23.71
C ILE A 53 4.62 -8.99 22.23
N GLY A 54 5.31 -7.89 21.95
CA GLY A 54 5.59 -7.47 20.59
C GLY A 54 6.45 -8.46 19.80
N TYR A 55 7.45 -9.06 20.43
CA TYR A 55 8.28 -10.10 19.80
C TYR A 55 7.48 -11.36 19.50
N ILE A 56 6.65 -11.80 20.45
CA ILE A 56 5.79 -12.99 20.29
C ILE A 56 4.73 -12.74 19.22
N THR A 57 4.12 -11.53 19.21
CA THR A 57 3.16 -11.11 18.18
C THR A 57 3.79 -11.16 16.79
N MET A 58 4.96 -10.54 16.62
CA MET A 58 5.66 -10.55 15.33
C MET A 58 6.07 -11.97 14.90
N ALA A 59 6.60 -12.78 15.81
CA ALA A 59 6.97 -14.15 15.48
C ALA A 59 5.76 -14.99 15.06
N LYS A 60 4.58 -14.78 15.66
CA LYS A 60 3.31 -15.39 15.26
C LYS A 60 2.85 -14.88 13.88
N ASP A 61 2.83 -13.58 13.68
CA ASP A 61 2.39 -12.95 12.42
C ASP A 61 3.28 -13.36 11.23
N PHE A 62 4.57 -13.50 11.45
CA PHE A 62 5.50 -14.06 10.46
C PHE A 62 5.34 -15.58 10.26
N GLY A 63 4.52 -16.24 11.08
CA GLY A 63 4.35 -17.68 11.02
C GLY A 63 5.56 -18.48 11.48
N ILE A 64 6.52 -17.85 12.19
CA ILE A 64 7.72 -18.49 12.74
C ILE A 64 7.34 -19.39 13.91
N ILE A 65 6.44 -18.91 14.77
CA ILE A 65 5.93 -19.66 15.91
C ILE A 65 4.46 -20.02 15.74
N THR A 66 4.06 -21.10 16.41
CA THR A 66 2.67 -21.52 16.58
C THR A 66 2.40 -21.80 18.07
N GLY A 67 1.14 -21.68 18.48
CA GLY A 67 0.69 -22.12 19.80
C GLY A 67 0.76 -23.64 19.97
N VAL A 68 0.58 -24.10 21.21
CA VAL A 68 0.54 -25.52 21.57
C VAL A 68 -0.87 -26.05 21.79
N GLY A 69 -1.87 -25.31 21.35
CA GLY A 69 -3.30 -25.56 21.56
C GLY A 69 -3.89 -24.69 22.67
N ASN A 70 -5.23 -24.59 22.72
CA ASN A 70 -5.98 -23.80 23.69
C ASN A 70 -5.47 -22.34 23.85
N ASN A 71 -5.12 -21.71 22.75
CA ASN A 71 -4.55 -20.36 22.69
C ASN A 71 -3.32 -20.13 23.56
N MET A 72 -2.53 -21.20 23.85
CA MET A 72 -1.33 -21.15 24.69
C MET A 72 -0.05 -21.25 23.87
N PHE A 73 0.98 -20.53 24.28
CA PHE A 73 2.33 -20.58 23.68
C PHE A 73 3.36 -21.33 24.53
N LYS A 74 3.16 -21.34 25.82
CA LYS A 74 4.10 -21.87 26.84
C LYS A 74 5.48 -21.18 26.79
N PRO A 75 5.52 -19.85 27.02
CA PRO A 75 6.72 -19.03 26.81
C PRO A 75 7.92 -19.48 27.65
N LYS A 76 7.70 -19.97 28.87
CA LYS A 76 8.74 -20.34 29.84
C LYS A 76 9.19 -21.81 29.73
N ASP A 77 8.48 -22.62 28.92
CA ASP A 77 8.91 -23.98 28.66
C ASP A 77 10.21 -23.98 27.82
N THR A 78 11.09 -24.97 28.10
CA THR A 78 12.31 -25.18 27.31
C THR A 78 11.97 -25.49 25.86
N ALA A 79 12.57 -24.74 24.92
CA ALA A 79 12.46 -25.03 23.49
C ALA A 79 13.20 -26.36 23.19
N LYS A 80 12.49 -27.32 22.63
CA LYS A 80 13.08 -28.56 22.15
C LYS A 80 13.85 -28.34 20.86
N ARG A 81 14.83 -29.18 20.57
CA ARG A 81 15.64 -29.09 19.34
C ARG A 81 14.77 -29.13 18.06
N GLU A 82 13.74 -29.96 18.06
CA GLU A 82 12.78 -30.08 16.98
C GLU A 82 11.95 -28.77 16.78
N GLU A 83 11.56 -28.11 17.88
CA GLU A 83 10.83 -26.85 17.85
C GLU A 83 11.73 -25.70 17.35
N ALA A 84 12.98 -25.65 17.86
CA ALA A 84 13.97 -24.70 17.41
C ALA A 84 14.26 -24.87 15.89
N ALA A 85 14.46 -26.10 15.43
CA ALA A 85 14.64 -26.41 14.01
C ALA A 85 13.44 -25.97 13.17
N ALA A 86 12.21 -26.26 13.61
CA ALA A 86 10.99 -25.85 12.92
C ALA A 86 10.85 -24.31 12.82
N MET A 87 11.16 -23.58 13.91
CA MET A 87 11.15 -22.12 13.91
C MET A 87 12.20 -21.54 12.94
N MET A 88 13.42 -22.07 12.96
CA MET A 88 14.49 -21.64 12.06
C MET A 88 14.18 -21.97 10.59
N THR A 89 13.61 -23.13 10.30
CA THR A 89 13.19 -23.50 8.94
C THR A 89 12.12 -22.55 8.41
N ARG A 90 11.09 -22.28 9.21
CA ARG A 90 10.03 -21.32 8.82
C ARG A 90 10.59 -19.92 8.57
N MET A 91 11.51 -19.46 9.43
CA MET A 91 12.20 -18.18 9.21
C MET A 91 13.00 -18.19 7.90
N TYR A 92 13.76 -19.25 7.65
CA TYR A 92 14.54 -19.40 6.41
C TYR A 92 13.65 -19.39 5.17
N GLU A 93 12.56 -20.15 5.17
CA GLU A 93 11.58 -20.18 4.09
C GLU A 93 10.98 -18.80 3.82
N LYS A 94 10.67 -18.03 4.87
CA LYS A 94 10.16 -16.65 4.74
C LYS A 94 11.18 -15.71 4.12
N LEU A 95 12.43 -15.76 4.57
CA LEU A 95 13.51 -14.92 4.04
C LEU A 95 13.85 -15.24 2.57
N ASN A 96 13.65 -16.48 2.15
CA ASN A 96 13.98 -16.95 0.82
C ASN A 96 12.74 -17.13 -0.08
N SER A 97 11.57 -16.70 0.36
CA SER A 97 10.38 -16.73 -0.48
C SER A 97 10.54 -15.80 -1.67
N PRO A 98 10.39 -16.27 -2.91
CA PRO A 98 10.48 -15.41 -4.09
C PRO A 98 9.30 -14.42 -4.12
N ILE A 99 9.51 -13.28 -4.75
CA ILE A 99 8.41 -12.41 -5.16
C ILE A 99 7.55 -13.19 -6.14
N LYS A 100 6.26 -13.29 -5.87
CA LYS A 100 5.34 -14.11 -6.68
C LYS A 100 4.80 -13.36 -7.88
N GLU A 101 4.53 -12.07 -7.69
CA GLU A 101 3.98 -11.19 -8.71
C GLU A 101 4.53 -9.79 -8.49
N LEU A 102 4.94 -9.15 -9.57
CA LEU A 102 5.42 -7.78 -9.59
C LEU A 102 4.48 -6.93 -10.45
N HIS A 103 3.80 -5.97 -9.81
CA HIS A 103 2.93 -4.99 -10.47
C HIS A 103 3.59 -3.63 -10.48
N GLY A 104 3.57 -2.96 -11.63
CA GLY A 104 4.06 -1.59 -11.76
C GLY A 104 2.96 -0.62 -12.18
N PHE A 105 3.09 0.66 -11.80
CA PHE A 105 2.28 1.73 -12.36
C PHE A 105 3.08 2.50 -13.40
N TYR A 106 2.54 2.61 -14.60
CA TYR A 106 3.10 3.41 -15.67
C TYR A 106 2.34 4.74 -15.80
N ALA A 107 3.04 5.82 -15.48
CA ALA A 107 2.55 7.20 -15.65
C ALA A 107 3.41 7.94 -16.70
N ILE A 108 2.99 9.15 -17.08
CA ILE A 108 3.71 9.97 -18.09
C ILE A 108 5.21 10.12 -17.78
N LYS A 109 5.57 10.30 -16.48
CA LYS A 109 6.95 10.42 -16.03
C LYS A 109 7.75 9.12 -16.10
N SER A 110 7.10 7.98 -16.30
CA SER A 110 7.73 6.66 -16.41
C SER A 110 8.21 6.33 -17.83
N ALA A 111 7.94 7.19 -18.82
CA ALA A 111 8.32 6.95 -20.20
C ALA A 111 9.82 6.60 -20.42
N PRO A 112 10.78 7.22 -19.72
CA PRO A 112 12.19 6.83 -19.82
C PRO A 112 12.52 5.43 -19.33
N GLN A 113 11.59 4.81 -18.59
CA GLN A 113 11.73 3.48 -17.96
C GLN A 113 10.78 2.46 -18.59
N ALA A 114 10.21 2.75 -19.76
CA ALA A 114 9.23 1.89 -20.42
C ALA A 114 9.76 0.47 -20.68
N ASP A 115 11.04 0.31 -20.93
CA ASP A 115 11.71 -0.99 -21.12
C ASP A 115 11.67 -1.91 -19.89
N MET A 116 11.40 -1.35 -18.70
CA MET A 116 11.19 -2.14 -17.47
C MET A 116 9.84 -2.86 -17.43
N ILE A 117 8.89 -2.50 -18.29
CA ILE A 117 7.57 -3.15 -18.35
C ILE A 117 7.71 -4.67 -18.53
N LYS A 118 8.66 -5.12 -19.36
CA LYS A 118 8.93 -6.55 -19.62
C LYS A 118 9.33 -7.37 -18.39
N GLU A 119 9.77 -6.72 -17.31
CA GLU A 119 10.17 -7.36 -16.06
C GLU A 119 8.99 -7.51 -15.07
N LEU A 120 7.80 -7.00 -15.44
CA LEU A 120 6.60 -7.03 -14.62
C LEU A 120 5.68 -8.20 -14.98
N ASP A 121 4.88 -8.66 -14.02
CA ASP A 121 3.78 -9.59 -14.27
C ASP A 121 2.51 -8.84 -14.71
N SER A 122 2.37 -7.58 -14.27
CA SER A 122 1.27 -6.71 -14.67
C SER A 122 1.62 -5.22 -14.55
N VAL A 123 0.91 -4.39 -15.32
CA VAL A 123 1.12 -2.94 -15.33
C VAL A 123 -0.22 -2.20 -15.36
N GLY A 124 -0.35 -1.21 -14.47
CA GLY A 124 -1.45 -0.25 -14.44
C GLY A 124 -1.07 1.03 -15.15
N PHE A 125 -1.75 1.36 -16.23
CA PHE A 125 -1.52 2.60 -16.97
C PHE A 125 -2.35 3.74 -16.37
N GLY A 126 -1.68 4.74 -15.80
CA GLY A 126 -2.27 5.92 -15.17
C GLY A 126 -2.81 6.92 -16.20
N TRP A 127 -3.77 6.50 -17.03
CA TRP A 127 -4.21 7.24 -18.22
C TRP A 127 -5.67 7.64 -18.22
N SER A 128 -6.32 7.62 -17.07
CA SER A 128 -7.70 8.09 -16.96
C SER A 128 -8.03 8.66 -15.60
N ARG A 129 -8.95 9.63 -15.60
CA ARG A 129 -9.55 10.23 -14.40
C ARG A 129 -11.06 10.33 -14.57
N ILE A 130 -11.80 9.92 -13.53
CA ILE A 130 -13.25 10.10 -13.54
C ILE A 130 -13.60 11.56 -13.20
N GLU A 131 -14.53 12.15 -13.92
CA GLU A 131 -14.91 13.56 -13.80
C GLU A 131 -16.42 13.74 -13.89
N TYR A 132 -16.89 14.87 -13.36
CA TYR A 132 -18.21 15.41 -13.60
C TYR A 132 -18.14 16.46 -14.73
N ASP A 133 -18.80 16.20 -15.84
CA ASP A 133 -18.94 17.17 -16.92
C ASP A 133 -20.07 18.15 -16.57
N ALA A 134 -19.70 19.39 -16.26
CA ALA A 134 -20.65 20.44 -15.89
C ALA A 134 -21.52 20.91 -17.07
N GLU A 135 -21.14 20.67 -18.33
CA GLU A 135 -21.93 21.05 -19.50
C GLU A 135 -23.10 20.08 -19.72
N THR A 136 -22.84 18.79 -19.56
CA THR A 136 -23.82 17.73 -19.78
C THR A 136 -24.50 17.26 -18.50
N GLY A 137 -23.91 17.52 -17.33
CA GLY A 137 -24.36 17.01 -16.04
C GLY A 137 -24.11 15.51 -15.87
N SER A 138 -23.15 14.93 -16.60
CA SER A 138 -22.88 13.51 -16.66
C SER A 138 -21.54 13.16 -16.01
N ILE A 139 -21.39 11.91 -15.61
CA ILE A 139 -20.09 11.34 -15.23
C ILE A 139 -19.39 10.84 -16.49
N VAL A 140 -18.13 11.24 -16.66
CA VAL A 140 -17.30 10.89 -17.81
C VAL A 140 -15.95 10.36 -17.35
N LEU A 141 -15.34 9.49 -18.17
CA LEU A 141 -13.94 9.09 -17.99
C LEU A 141 -13.06 9.94 -18.91
N ASN A 142 -12.31 10.86 -18.32
CA ASN A 142 -11.41 11.73 -19.05
C ASN A 142 -10.05 11.05 -19.26
N THR A 143 -9.75 10.70 -20.49
CA THR A 143 -8.47 10.16 -20.96
C THR A 143 -7.63 11.20 -21.72
N THR A 144 -8.10 12.44 -21.80
CA THR A 144 -7.47 13.56 -22.52
C THR A 144 -6.89 14.58 -21.53
N ARG A 145 -6.12 15.54 -22.04
CA ARG A 145 -5.57 16.64 -21.23
C ARG A 145 -6.57 17.76 -20.89
N LYS A 146 -7.86 17.59 -21.26
CA LYS A 146 -8.91 18.54 -20.83
C LYS A 146 -8.94 18.64 -19.30
N ASN A 147 -9.38 19.78 -18.79
CA ASN A 147 -9.50 20.08 -17.37
C ASN A 147 -8.18 19.88 -16.57
N ASN A 148 -7.02 20.15 -17.21
CA ASN A 148 -5.70 19.92 -16.63
C ASN A 148 -5.51 18.49 -16.11
N ASN A 149 -6.11 17.50 -16.77
CA ASN A 149 -5.96 16.11 -16.41
C ASN A 149 -4.52 15.64 -16.66
N GLU A 150 -3.82 15.27 -15.56
CA GLU A 150 -2.46 14.70 -15.65
C GLU A 150 -2.49 13.22 -16.07
N PHE A 151 -3.63 12.55 -15.90
CA PHE A 151 -3.85 11.14 -16.25
C PHE A 151 -4.41 11.01 -17.68
N ALA A 152 -3.77 11.66 -18.63
CA ALA A 152 -4.18 11.57 -20.03
C ALA A 152 -3.39 10.47 -20.76
N ILE A 153 -4.03 9.84 -21.75
CA ILE A 153 -3.32 8.95 -22.67
C ILE A 153 -2.29 9.80 -23.46
N PRO A 154 -0.97 9.51 -23.36
CA PRO A 154 0.04 10.30 -24.05
C PRO A 154 0.13 9.96 -25.53
N GLU A 155 0.73 10.84 -26.33
CA GLU A 155 1.20 10.49 -27.66
C GLU A 155 2.27 9.38 -27.56
N GLY A 156 2.22 8.40 -28.45
CA GLY A 156 3.13 7.25 -28.45
C GLY A 156 2.78 6.19 -27.42
N PHE A 157 1.53 6.18 -26.93
CA PHE A 157 0.99 5.18 -25.98
C PHE A 157 1.08 3.75 -26.53
N GLU A 158 1.15 3.59 -27.84
CA GLU A 158 1.23 2.29 -28.52
C GLU A 158 2.49 1.52 -28.08
N ALA A 159 3.62 2.20 -27.96
CA ALA A 159 4.90 1.56 -27.66
C ALA A 159 4.90 0.85 -26.29
N PRO A 160 4.58 1.48 -25.14
CA PRO A 160 4.53 0.79 -23.85
C PRO A 160 3.41 -0.24 -23.77
N LEU A 161 2.26 -0.01 -24.43
CA LEU A 161 1.16 -0.96 -24.44
C LEU A 161 1.50 -2.22 -25.25
N SER A 162 2.08 -2.07 -26.46
CA SER A 162 2.57 -3.18 -27.28
C SER A 162 3.65 -3.97 -26.55
N MET A 163 4.59 -3.28 -25.88
CA MET A 163 5.65 -3.95 -25.11
C MET A 163 5.05 -4.84 -24.00
N ALA A 164 4.01 -4.39 -23.30
CA ALA A 164 3.33 -5.19 -22.30
C ALA A 164 2.68 -6.42 -22.95
N VAL A 165 1.93 -6.25 -24.03
CA VAL A 165 1.25 -7.34 -24.74
C VAL A 165 2.24 -8.37 -25.29
N GLU A 166 3.30 -7.93 -25.96
CA GLU A 166 4.34 -8.80 -26.55
C GLU A 166 5.09 -9.63 -25.50
N ASN A 167 5.21 -9.11 -24.28
CA ASN A 167 5.89 -9.80 -23.18
C ASN A 167 4.93 -10.52 -22.22
N ASN A 168 3.65 -10.65 -22.58
CA ASN A 168 2.61 -11.28 -21.74
C ASN A 168 2.41 -10.61 -20.38
N VAL A 169 2.69 -9.32 -20.27
CA VAL A 169 2.44 -8.52 -19.07
C VAL A 169 0.97 -8.09 -19.06
N ARG A 170 0.26 -8.41 -18.00
CA ARG A 170 -1.17 -8.06 -17.88
C ARG A 170 -1.35 -6.54 -17.81
N THR A 171 -2.25 -6.00 -18.63
CA THR A 171 -2.49 -4.57 -18.72
C THR A 171 -3.78 -4.15 -18.04
N SER A 172 -3.75 -3.06 -17.29
CA SER A 172 -4.91 -2.44 -16.65
C SER A 172 -4.95 -0.95 -16.93
N LEU A 173 -6.14 -0.42 -17.19
CA LEU A 173 -6.37 1.02 -17.17
C LEU A 173 -6.58 1.46 -15.71
N MET A 174 -5.73 2.33 -15.17
CA MET A 174 -5.97 2.93 -13.87
C MET A 174 -6.98 4.07 -14.00
N VAL A 175 -8.04 4.00 -13.22
CA VAL A 175 -9.10 5.00 -13.12
C VAL A 175 -8.92 5.76 -11.81
N PHE A 176 -8.31 6.93 -11.90
CA PHE A 176 -8.14 7.80 -10.75
C PHE A 176 -9.43 8.56 -10.44
N GLY A 177 -9.79 8.65 -9.17
CA GLY A 177 -10.89 9.46 -8.68
C GLY A 177 -10.57 10.10 -7.34
N SER A 178 -10.70 11.42 -7.25
CA SER A 178 -10.55 12.16 -6.00
C SER A 178 -11.89 12.71 -5.51
N ASN A 179 -11.93 13.05 -4.23
CA ASN A 179 -13.12 13.60 -3.62
C ASN A 179 -13.19 15.14 -3.72
N GLU A 180 -12.86 15.67 -4.90
CA GLU A 180 -13.00 17.10 -5.22
C GLU A 180 -14.45 17.54 -5.17
N THR A 181 -14.69 18.81 -4.82
CA THR A 181 -16.05 19.36 -4.76
C THR A 181 -16.53 19.74 -6.15
N ILE A 182 -17.64 19.15 -6.59
CA ILE A 182 -18.37 19.52 -7.81
C ILE A 182 -19.61 20.36 -7.47
N ILE A 183 -20.16 21.04 -8.47
CA ILE A 183 -21.46 21.70 -8.40
C ILE A 183 -22.41 20.95 -9.33
N SER A 184 -23.41 20.28 -8.74
CA SER A 184 -24.42 19.56 -9.50
C SER A 184 -25.25 20.54 -10.36
N THR A 185 -25.33 20.29 -11.65
CA THR A 185 -26.15 21.10 -12.56
C THR A 185 -27.65 20.84 -12.41
N LYS A 186 -28.03 19.74 -11.73
CA LYS A 186 -29.44 19.38 -11.50
C LYS A 186 -30.12 20.26 -10.44
N ASP A 187 -29.38 20.61 -9.39
CA ASP A 187 -29.95 21.30 -8.23
C ASP A 187 -29.03 22.38 -7.63
N GLY A 188 -27.84 22.59 -8.23
CA GLY A 188 -26.86 23.56 -7.73
C GLY A 188 -26.14 23.15 -6.44
N SER A 189 -26.34 21.94 -5.95
CA SER A 189 -25.70 21.46 -4.73
C SER A 189 -24.19 21.30 -4.92
N ARG A 190 -23.45 21.57 -3.83
CA ARG A 190 -22.01 21.33 -3.76
C ARG A 190 -21.78 20.00 -3.07
N VAL A 191 -21.22 19.04 -3.78
CA VAL A 191 -21.00 17.69 -3.28
C VAL A 191 -19.63 17.16 -3.69
N PRO A 192 -18.94 16.36 -2.86
CA PRO A 192 -17.73 15.66 -3.29
C PRO A 192 -18.03 14.71 -4.45
N LEU A 193 -17.15 14.68 -5.47
CA LEU A 193 -17.34 13.90 -6.69
C LEU A 193 -17.60 12.41 -6.42
N LEU A 194 -16.74 11.77 -5.64
CA LEU A 194 -16.91 10.35 -5.34
C LEU A 194 -18.18 10.08 -4.52
N GLN A 195 -18.54 10.97 -3.58
CA GLN A 195 -19.82 10.87 -2.89
C GLN A 195 -20.98 10.92 -3.88
N TYR A 196 -20.97 11.87 -4.82
CA TYR A 196 -22.01 11.98 -5.84
C TYR A 196 -22.10 10.72 -6.71
N ILE A 197 -20.95 10.20 -7.19
CA ILE A 197 -20.91 8.97 -8.00
C ILE A 197 -21.46 7.77 -7.22
N LEU A 198 -21.02 7.60 -5.98
CA LEU A 198 -21.31 6.39 -5.20
C LEU A 198 -22.74 6.37 -4.63
N THR A 199 -23.32 7.56 -4.29
CA THR A 199 -24.65 7.63 -3.67
C THR A 199 -25.78 7.95 -4.65
N ASN A 200 -25.46 8.37 -5.91
CA ASN A 200 -26.46 8.62 -6.93
C ASN A 200 -26.51 7.45 -7.92
N PRO A 201 -27.63 6.71 -8.03
CA PRO A 201 -27.71 5.53 -8.88
C PRO A 201 -27.42 5.79 -10.36
N GLU A 202 -27.85 6.94 -10.90
CA GLU A 202 -27.60 7.31 -12.30
C GLU A 202 -26.14 7.66 -12.53
N ALA A 203 -25.52 8.43 -11.63
CA ALA A 203 -24.09 8.75 -11.70
C ALA A 203 -23.22 7.48 -11.56
N SER A 204 -23.59 6.58 -10.66
CA SER A 204 -22.93 5.28 -10.52
C SER A 204 -22.99 4.46 -11.80
N LYS A 205 -24.16 4.40 -12.43
CA LYS A 205 -24.35 3.70 -13.69
C LYS A 205 -23.49 4.31 -14.80
N GLN A 206 -23.52 5.64 -14.95
CA GLN A 206 -22.69 6.35 -15.94
C GLN A 206 -21.21 6.10 -15.74
N ALA A 207 -20.72 6.06 -14.47
CA ALA A 207 -19.35 5.76 -14.16
C ALA A 207 -18.96 4.33 -14.60
N VAL A 208 -19.79 3.33 -14.28
CA VAL A 208 -19.57 1.95 -14.72
C VAL A 208 -19.54 1.84 -16.24
N GLU A 209 -20.50 2.45 -16.94
CA GLU A 209 -20.58 2.43 -18.40
C GLU A 209 -19.37 3.13 -19.06
N ALA A 210 -18.92 4.27 -18.52
CA ALA A 210 -17.76 4.99 -19.02
C ALA A 210 -16.47 4.17 -18.87
N ILE A 211 -16.27 3.51 -17.70
CA ILE A 211 -15.11 2.67 -17.42
C ILE A 211 -15.11 1.45 -18.34
N THR A 212 -16.20 0.70 -18.40
CA THR A 212 -16.29 -0.54 -19.19
C THR A 212 -16.17 -0.28 -20.69
N SER A 213 -16.76 0.81 -21.18
CA SER A 213 -16.63 1.23 -22.57
C SER A 213 -15.15 1.50 -22.93
N GLN A 214 -14.43 2.22 -22.07
CA GLN A 214 -13.02 2.58 -22.33
C GLN A 214 -12.09 1.36 -22.28
N VAL A 215 -12.34 0.43 -21.35
CA VAL A 215 -11.51 -0.79 -21.21
C VAL A 215 -11.71 -1.75 -22.38
N ASN A 216 -12.90 -1.78 -22.96
CA ASN A 216 -13.22 -2.61 -24.11
C ASN A 216 -12.88 -1.93 -25.46
N ALA A 217 -12.50 -0.65 -25.45
CA ALA A 217 -12.13 0.05 -26.67
C ALA A 217 -10.76 -0.41 -27.18
N ALA A 218 -10.68 -0.62 -28.48
CA ALA A 218 -9.42 -0.81 -29.21
C ALA A 218 -8.65 0.53 -29.29
N PHE A 219 -7.33 0.48 -29.10
CA PHE A 219 -6.47 1.65 -29.18
C PHE A 219 -5.81 1.75 -30.56
N GLY A 220 -5.78 2.95 -31.12
CA GLY A 220 -5.13 3.20 -32.39
C GLY A 220 -5.77 2.45 -33.58
N GLY A 221 -6.97 1.87 -33.40
CA GLY A 221 -7.62 1.05 -34.44
C GLY A 221 -7.07 -0.39 -34.51
N ASP A 222 -6.26 -0.79 -33.53
CA ASP A 222 -5.74 -2.14 -33.39
C ASP A 222 -6.46 -2.90 -32.27
N ASP A 223 -7.28 -3.89 -32.61
CA ASP A 223 -8.05 -4.69 -31.67
C ASP A 223 -7.19 -5.50 -30.69
N SER A 224 -5.89 -5.70 -30.99
CA SER A 224 -4.95 -6.36 -30.07
C SER A 224 -4.48 -5.44 -28.94
N LEU A 225 -4.60 -4.12 -29.09
CA LEU A 225 -4.22 -3.11 -28.10
C LEU A 225 -5.42 -2.70 -27.25
N THR A 226 -5.84 -3.59 -26.35
CA THR A 226 -6.88 -3.33 -25.35
C THR A 226 -6.34 -3.55 -23.95
N PHE A 227 -6.98 -2.92 -22.95
CA PHE A 227 -6.69 -3.26 -21.57
C PHE A 227 -7.37 -4.58 -21.18
N GLN A 228 -6.67 -5.40 -20.39
CA GLN A 228 -7.20 -6.67 -19.88
C GLN A 228 -8.04 -6.48 -18.60
N GLY A 229 -8.06 -5.25 -18.05
CA GLY A 229 -8.84 -4.91 -16.88
C GLY A 229 -8.65 -3.48 -16.42
N VAL A 230 -9.07 -3.21 -15.20
CA VAL A 230 -8.98 -1.88 -14.57
C VAL A 230 -8.29 -1.95 -13.22
N VAL A 231 -7.66 -0.84 -12.82
CA VAL A 231 -7.33 -0.52 -11.44
C VAL A 231 -8.22 0.63 -11.01
N ILE A 232 -9.09 0.44 -10.04
CA ILE A 232 -9.87 1.51 -9.43
C ILE A 232 -9.04 2.13 -8.31
N ASP A 233 -8.71 3.41 -8.46
CA ASP A 233 -7.96 4.22 -7.52
C ASP A 233 -8.81 5.41 -7.08
N PHE A 234 -9.86 5.09 -6.29
CA PHE A 234 -10.76 6.07 -5.72
C PHE A 234 -10.30 6.44 -4.32
N GLU A 235 -9.80 7.66 -4.17
CA GLU A 235 -9.15 8.11 -2.98
C GLU A 235 -10.04 8.92 -2.03
N ASN A 236 -9.62 8.99 -0.77
CA ASN A 236 -10.20 9.85 0.28
C ASN A 236 -11.66 9.51 0.65
N ILE A 237 -12.07 8.25 0.53
CA ILE A 237 -13.38 7.77 0.93
C ILE A 237 -13.43 7.59 2.45
N ARG A 238 -14.49 8.11 3.10
CA ARG A 238 -14.66 8.04 4.55
C ARG A 238 -16.11 7.73 4.96
N GLY A 239 -16.24 7.03 6.07
CA GLY A 239 -17.51 6.76 6.76
C GLY A 239 -18.28 5.58 6.20
N GLU A 240 -19.18 5.04 7.01
CA GLU A 240 -19.90 3.78 6.73
C GLU A 240 -20.82 3.87 5.50
N GLU A 241 -21.42 5.04 5.26
CA GLU A 241 -22.28 5.23 4.09
C GLU A 241 -21.48 5.07 2.79
N LEU A 242 -20.35 5.77 2.67
CA LEU A 242 -19.51 5.68 1.46
C LEU A 242 -18.78 4.34 1.37
N LYS A 243 -18.42 3.73 2.48
CA LYS A 243 -17.87 2.36 2.53
C LYS A 243 -18.82 1.36 1.86
N LYS A 244 -20.08 1.38 2.26
CA LYS A 244 -21.13 0.52 1.67
C LYS A 244 -21.36 0.85 0.20
N ALA A 245 -21.51 2.13 -0.13
CA ALA A 245 -21.76 2.57 -1.51
C ALA A 245 -20.60 2.23 -2.45
N PHE A 246 -19.35 2.32 -1.98
CA PHE A 246 -18.17 1.95 -2.74
C PHE A 246 -18.13 0.44 -3.00
N THR A 247 -18.45 -0.37 -1.99
CA THR A 247 -18.55 -1.83 -2.15
C THR A 247 -19.61 -2.21 -3.19
N GLU A 248 -20.79 -1.57 -3.14
CA GLU A 248 -21.87 -1.80 -4.12
C GLU A 248 -21.47 -1.36 -5.54
N PHE A 249 -20.74 -0.24 -5.66
CA PHE A 249 -20.20 0.22 -6.94
C PHE A 249 -19.21 -0.79 -7.53
N LEU A 250 -18.26 -1.29 -6.72
CA LEU A 250 -17.29 -2.29 -7.16
C LEU A 250 -17.95 -3.59 -7.60
N ALA A 251 -18.99 -4.04 -6.89
CA ALA A 251 -19.74 -5.24 -7.28
C ALA A 251 -20.42 -5.08 -8.65
N LYS A 252 -21.06 -3.94 -8.91
CA LYS A 252 -21.66 -3.63 -10.21
C LYS A 252 -20.61 -3.55 -11.33
N LEU A 253 -19.49 -2.90 -11.05
CA LEU A 253 -18.40 -2.80 -12.02
C LEU A 253 -17.82 -4.19 -12.35
N LYS A 254 -17.60 -5.02 -11.34
CA LYS A 254 -17.10 -6.40 -11.52
C LYS A 254 -18.07 -7.23 -12.38
N GLU A 255 -19.38 -7.15 -12.14
CA GLU A 255 -20.40 -7.83 -12.93
C GLU A 255 -20.32 -7.45 -14.42
N GLU A 256 -20.12 -6.16 -14.73
CA GLU A 256 -19.97 -5.71 -16.12
C GLU A 256 -18.62 -6.12 -16.75
N LEU A 257 -17.53 -6.07 -15.99
CA LEU A 257 -16.20 -6.50 -16.45
C LEU A 257 -16.16 -8.01 -16.74
N ASP A 258 -16.84 -8.83 -15.92
CA ASP A 258 -16.90 -10.28 -16.12
C ASP A 258 -17.58 -10.69 -17.44
N LYS A 259 -18.48 -9.87 -17.97
CA LYS A 259 -19.12 -10.13 -19.28
C LYS A 259 -18.13 -10.13 -20.45
N THR A 260 -17.01 -9.48 -20.27
CA THR A 260 -15.94 -9.35 -21.29
C THR A 260 -14.59 -9.91 -20.84
N ASP A 261 -14.60 -10.76 -19.79
CA ASP A 261 -13.40 -11.41 -19.21
C ASP A 261 -12.29 -10.40 -18.81
N LYS A 262 -12.71 -9.30 -18.19
CA LYS A 262 -11.81 -8.24 -17.70
C LYS A 262 -11.63 -8.33 -16.19
N HIS A 263 -10.37 -8.13 -15.71
CA HIS A 263 -10.08 -8.14 -14.28
C HIS A 263 -10.36 -6.80 -13.61
N LEU A 264 -10.63 -6.86 -12.30
CA LEU A 264 -10.79 -5.71 -11.43
C LEU A 264 -9.71 -5.72 -10.33
N TYR A 265 -8.84 -4.72 -10.31
CA TYR A 265 -7.94 -4.43 -9.21
C TYR A 265 -8.43 -3.18 -8.47
N VAL A 266 -8.23 -3.14 -7.17
CA VAL A 266 -8.70 -2.01 -6.35
C VAL A 266 -7.57 -1.51 -5.47
N ALA A 267 -7.19 -0.25 -5.61
CA ALA A 267 -6.27 0.44 -4.72
C ALA A 267 -7.03 0.91 -3.46
N VAL A 268 -6.45 0.70 -2.29
CA VAL A 268 -7.06 1.05 -1.02
C VAL A 268 -6.08 1.80 -0.12
N HIS A 269 -6.58 2.80 0.60
CA HIS A 269 -5.80 3.49 1.62
C HIS A 269 -5.49 2.57 2.81
N PRO A 270 -4.30 2.71 3.42
CA PRO A 270 -3.94 1.96 4.61
C PRO A 270 -4.74 2.40 5.83
N ALA A 271 -5.12 1.45 6.67
CA ALA A 271 -5.51 1.76 8.04
C ALA A 271 -4.29 2.30 8.81
N ARG A 272 -4.52 3.27 9.69
CA ARG A 272 -3.48 3.91 10.49
C ARG A 272 -3.43 3.30 11.88
N LYS A 273 -2.41 3.63 12.66
CA LYS A 273 -2.28 3.22 14.06
C LYS A 273 -3.52 3.59 14.87
N PRO A 274 -3.86 2.84 15.93
CA PRO A 274 -4.99 3.15 16.79
C PRO A 274 -4.98 4.62 17.26
N GLY A 275 -6.13 5.27 17.19
CA GLY A 275 -6.30 6.67 17.55
C GLY A 275 -5.91 7.70 16.49
N GLN A 276 -5.35 7.28 15.37
CA GLN A 276 -5.10 8.16 14.22
C GLN A 276 -6.28 8.15 13.25
N ALA A 277 -6.61 9.33 12.71
CA ALA A 277 -7.60 9.43 11.64
C ALA A 277 -7.07 8.85 10.34
N TYR A 278 -7.90 8.09 9.62
CA TYR A 278 -7.59 7.55 8.31
C TYR A 278 -8.82 7.55 7.39
N TYR A 279 -8.63 7.15 6.14
CA TYR A 279 -9.72 6.99 5.18
C TYR A 279 -10.35 5.61 5.39
N ASP A 280 -11.43 5.56 6.16
CA ASP A 280 -12.08 4.34 6.64
C ASP A 280 -13.21 3.82 5.73
N GLY A 281 -13.37 4.40 4.55
CA GLY A 281 -14.40 4.04 3.57
C GLY A 281 -14.10 2.79 2.73
N TYR A 282 -13.22 1.89 3.19
CA TYR A 282 -12.83 0.68 2.47
C TYR A 282 -13.17 -0.56 3.31
N ASP A 283 -14.16 -1.34 2.85
CA ASP A 283 -14.48 -2.64 3.45
C ASP A 283 -13.53 -3.70 2.87
N PHE A 284 -12.41 -3.94 3.55
CA PHE A 284 -11.39 -4.87 3.07
C PHE A 284 -11.94 -6.27 2.83
N ARG A 285 -12.86 -6.75 3.70
CA ARG A 285 -13.49 -8.07 3.55
C ARG A 285 -14.25 -8.17 2.24
N SER A 286 -15.18 -7.29 2.01
CA SER A 286 -16.04 -7.29 0.84
C SER A 286 -15.27 -6.96 -0.44
N ILE A 287 -14.33 -6.00 -0.39
CA ILE A 287 -13.46 -5.68 -1.53
C ILE A 287 -12.63 -6.89 -1.93
N GLY A 288 -12.06 -7.63 -0.97
CA GLY A 288 -11.29 -8.85 -1.25
C GLY A 288 -12.12 -9.99 -1.82
N GLU A 289 -13.44 -10.03 -1.56
CA GLU A 289 -14.36 -11.01 -2.17
C GLU A 289 -14.70 -10.63 -3.62
N ILE A 290 -14.80 -9.32 -3.93
CA ILE A 290 -15.20 -8.78 -5.24
C ILE A 290 -14.00 -8.68 -6.18
N ALA A 291 -12.90 -8.08 -5.75
CA ALA A 291 -11.74 -7.77 -6.59
C ALA A 291 -10.87 -9.01 -6.87
N ASP A 292 -10.20 -9.03 -8.01
CA ASP A 292 -9.19 -10.03 -8.34
C ASP A 292 -7.88 -9.78 -7.60
N LYS A 293 -7.50 -8.50 -7.41
CA LYS A 293 -6.39 -8.05 -6.55
C LYS A 293 -6.77 -6.79 -5.80
N VAL A 294 -6.18 -6.62 -4.62
CA VAL A 294 -6.31 -5.42 -3.79
C VAL A 294 -4.93 -4.86 -3.52
N ILE A 295 -4.72 -3.62 -3.91
CA ILE A 295 -3.44 -2.91 -3.82
C ILE A 295 -3.47 -2.03 -2.57
N LEU A 296 -2.73 -2.42 -1.54
CA LEU A 296 -2.58 -1.64 -0.32
C LEU A 296 -1.53 -0.54 -0.55
N MET A 297 -1.96 0.72 -0.55
CA MET A 297 -1.09 1.90 -0.70
C MET A 297 -0.31 2.19 0.59
N ALA A 298 0.66 1.33 0.93
CA ALA A 298 1.43 1.42 2.17
C ALA A 298 2.61 2.41 2.07
N HIS A 299 2.33 3.61 1.58
CA HIS A 299 3.30 4.67 1.34
C HIS A 299 2.71 6.05 1.64
N ASP A 300 3.48 7.11 1.39
CA ASP A 300 3.07 8.51 1.54
C ASP A 300 2.68 8.93 2.97
N TYR A 301 3.28 8.27 3.95
CA TYR A 301 3.06 8.59 5.37
C TYR A 301 3.75 9.88 5.83
N TYR A 302 4.63 10.46 5.01
CA TYR A 302 5.35 11.68 5.36
C TYR A 302 4.44 12.90 5.49
N ALA A 303 4.89 13.88 6.28
CA ALA A 303 4.16 15.12 6.45
C ALA A 303 4.10 15.91 5.13
N LYS A 304 2.91 16.12 4.60
CA LYS A 304 2.69 16.95 3.40
C LYS A 304 2.84 18.45 3.70
N ARG A 305 2.76 18.85 4.98
CA ARG A 305 2.91 20.21 5.47
C ARG A 305 3.30 20.19 6.94
N LEU A 306 4.32 20.97 7.30
CA LEU A 306 4.73 21.17 8.70
C LEU A 306 3.99 22.35 9.34
N THR A 307 3.75 22.24 10.65
CA THR A 307 3.33 23.34 11.51
C THR A 307 4.50 24.29 11.81
N ASP A 308 4.20 25.49 12.30
CA ASP A 308 5.24 26.45 12.68
C ASP A 308 6.14 25.89 13.80
N ALA A 309 5.57 25.15 14.75
CA ALA A 309 6.31 24.51 15.83
C ALA A 309 7.28 23.42 15.32
N GLU A 310 6.84 22.58 14.40
CA GLU A 310 7.68 21.54 13.77
C GLU A 310 8.81 22.16 12.95
N MET A 311 8.55 23.24 12.21
CA MET A 311 9.57 23.99 11.48
C MET A 311 10.62 24.61 12.42
N GLU A 312 10.17 25.22 13.52
CA GLU A 312 11.05 25.83 14.52
C GLU A 312 11.92 24.80 15.24
N MET A 313 11.39 23.61 15.50
CA MET A 313 12.14 22.49 16.09
C MET A 313 13.07 21.76 15.11
N GLY A 314 13.06 22.11 13.83
CA GLY A 314 13.84 21.40 12.81
C GLY A 314 13.37 19.97 12.57
N TYR A 315 12.06 19.71 12.66
CA TYR A 315 11.51 18.36 12.48
C TYR A 315 11.64 17.88 11.04
N THR A 316 12.44 16.85 10.81
CA THR A 316 12.71 16.29 9.48
C THR A 316 12.41 14.79 9.37
N LEU A 317 12.08 14.13 10.49
CA LEU A 317 11.79 12.69 10.51
C LEU A 317 10.38 12.38 9.99
N THR A 318 10.22 12.51 8.67
CA THR A 318 8.96 12.28 7.97
C THR A 318 9.15 11.18 6.91
N PRO A 319 9.25 9.91 7.33
CA PRO A 319 9.52 8.80 6.42
C PRO A 319 8.36 8.58 5.45
N VAL A 320 8.68 8.17 4.22
CA VAL A 320 7.69 7.85 3.19
C VAL A 320 6.91 6.58 3.55
N SER A 321 7.60 5.56 4.05
CA SER A 321 7.02 4.25 4.39
C SER A 321 7.59 3.72 5.71
N PRO A 322 7.22 4.31 6.87
CA PRO A 322 7.71 3.83 8.17
C PRO A 322 7.18 2.43 8.47
N ILE A 323 8.07 1.53 8.86
CA ILE A 323 7.77 0.10 9.04
C ILE A 323 6.62 -0.17 10.02
N ASP A 324 6.50 0.63 11.05
CA ASP A 324 5.44 0.49 12.06
C ASP A 324 4.04 0.85 11.49
N GLU A 325 3.92 1.87 10.65
CA GLU A 325 2.67 2.18 9.97
C GLU A 325 2.32 1.11 8.92
N VAL A 326 3.31 0.65 8.15
CA VAL A 326 3.13 -0.45 7.18
C VAL A 326 2.66 -1.71 7.89
N TYR A 327 3.25 -2.04 9.05
CA TYR A 327 2.84 -3.18 9.86
C TYR A 327 1.37 -3.10 10.28
N TYR A 328 0.93 -1.94 10.82
CA TYR A 328 -0.48 -1.74 11.20
C TYR A 328 -1.44 -1.85 10.02
N ALA A 329 -1.07 -1.28 8.88
CA ALA A 329 -1.86 -1.40 7.65
C ALA A 329 -2.01 -2.87 7.21
N LEU A 330 -0.92 -3.65 7.27
CA LEU A 330 -0.93 -5.08 6.98
C LEU A 330 -1.79 -5.87 7.98
N LYS A 331 -1.69 -5.56 9.27
CA LYS A 331 -2.53 -6.20 10.30
C LYS A 331 -4.01 -5.97 10.01
N ALA A 332 -4.40 -4.74 9.65
CA ALA A 332 -5.79 -4.41 9.37
C ALA A 332 -6.32 -5.12 8.12
N ILE A 333 -5.56 -5.08 7.00
CA ILE A 333 -6.03 -5.70 5.75
C ILE A 333 -6.03 -7.23 5.80
N THR A 334 -5.27 -7.84 6.74
CA THR A 334 -5.21 -9.30 6.94
C THR A 334 -5.96 -9.77 8.18
N ASP A 335 -6.74 -8.90 8.83
CA ASP A 335 -7.53 -9.26 10.02
C ASP A 335 -8.47 -10.43 9.75
N GLU A 336 -8.61 -11.34 10.69
CA GLU A 336 -9.40 -12.57 10.53
C GLU A 336 -10.89 -12.28 10.33
N ASN A 337 -11.42 -11.20 10.91
CA ASN A 337 -12.85 -10.86 10.87
C ASN A 337 -13.17 -9.80 9.79
N ALA A 338 -12.37 -8.75 9.69
CA ALA A 338 -12.61 -7.59 8.83
C ALA A 338 -11.70 -7.50 7.60
N GLY A 339 -10.59 -8.26 7.57
CA GLY A 339 -9.63 -8.24 6.49
C GLY A 339 -9.94 -9.21 5.34
N ILE A 340 -9.09 -9.19 4.34
CA ILE A 340 -9.17 -10.04 3.15
C ILE A 340 -8.84 -11.49 3.52
N LYS A 341 -9.74 -12.43 3.20
CA LYS A 341 -9.55 -13.87 3.49
C LYS A 341 -8.43 -14.48 2.66
N ASP A 342 -8.47 -14.25 1.37
CA ASP A 342 -7.46 -14.76 0.44
C ASP A 342 -6.30 -13.77 0.34
N ARG A 343 -5.28 -14.02 1.14
CA ARG A 343 -4.08 -13.16 1.20
C ARG A 343 -3.28 -13.11 -0.11
N SER A 344 -3.49 -14.06 -1.03
CA SER A 344 -2.86 -14.04 -2.36
C SER A 344 -3.39 -12.91 -3.25
N LYS A 345 -4.52 -12.33 -2.90
CA LYS A 345 -5.10 -11.16 -3.58
C LYS A 345 -4.47 -9.83 -3.13
N ILE A 346 -3.71 -9.80 -2.03
CA ILE A 346 -3.14 -8.57 -1.48
C ILE A 346 -1.80 -8.29 -2.13
N TRP A 347 -1.68 -7.13 -2.76
CA TRP A 347 -0.42 -6.52 -3.18
C TRP A 347 -0.10 -5.33 -2.28
N ILE A 348 1.18 -5.17 -1.94
CA ILE A 348 1.66 -3.99 -1.22
C ILE A 348 2.31 -3.06 -2.22
N GLN A 349 1.82 -1.82 -2.27
CA GLN A 349 2.43 -0.77 -3.07
C GLN A 349 3.50 -0.04 -2.26
N PHE A 350 4.68 0.07 -2.83
CA PHE A 350 5.77 0.92 -2.35
C PHE A 350 5.94 2.11 -3.28
N SER A 351 6.23 3.27 -2.72
CA SER A 351 6.59 4.46 -3.48
C SER A 351 8.11 4.67 -3.41
N PHE A 352 8.72 5.00 -4.53
CA PHE A 352 10.09 5.51 -4.60
C PHE A 352 10.15 7.03 -4.49
N ASP A 353 9.09 7.64 -3.98
CA ASP A 353 9.03 9.07 -3.70
C ASP A 353 9.95 9.45 -2.54
N SER A 354 10.19 10.72 -2.36
CA SER A 354 11.06 11.24 -1.32
C SER A 354 10.51 12.53 -0.71
N ALA A 355 10.84 12.80 0.55
CA ALA A 355 10.50 14.04 1.22
C ALA A 355 11.79 14.80 1.57
N GLN A 356 12.00 15.96 0.95
CA GLN A 356 13.17 16.79 1.20
C GLN A 356 12.82 18.05 1.97
N TRP A 357 13.54 18.26 3.06
CA TRP A 357 13.46 19.47 3.89
C TRP A 357 14.76 20.29 3.78
N LYS A 358 14.64 21.62 3.82
CA LYS A 358 15.78 22.53 3.89
C LYS A 358 15.89 23.10 5.30
N LEU A 359 17.08 23.04 5.86
CA LEU A 359 17.37 23.59 7.18
C LEU A 359 18.26 24.83 7.07
N ARG A 360 18.00 25.80 7.94
CA ARG A 360 18.87 26.94 8.20
C ARG A 360 18.94 27.18 9.71
N GLU A 361 20.11 27.16 10.28
CA GLU A 361 20.32 27.32 11.72
C GLU A 361 19.48 26.36 12.58
N GLY A 362 19.36 25.10 12.14
CA GLY A 362 18.59 24.05 12.82
C GLY A 362 17.07 24.11 12.62
N LYS A 363 16.52 25.08 11.89
CA LYS A 363 15.09 25.23 11.62
C LYS A 363 14.76 24.81 10.20
N VAL A 364 13.59 24.20 9.99
CA VAL A 364 13.09 23.91 8.64
C VAL A 364 12.54 25.18 8.01
N ILE A 365 12.96 25.49 6.78
CA ILE A 365 12.58 26.74 6.08
C ILE A 365 11.57 26.51 4.94
N ASN A 366 11.27 25.28 4.56
CA ASN A 366 10.21 24.94 3.60
C ASN A 366 9.07 24.23 4.32
N ARG A 367 7.89 24.83 4.32
CA ARG A 367 6.70 24.30 5.00
C ARG A 367 6.19 23.00 4.38
N ASN A 368 6.28 22.88 3.06
CA ASN A 368 5.94 21.68 2.31
C ASN A 368 7.23 21.02 1.83
N PRO A 369 7.34 19.70 1.82
CA PRO A 369 8.54 19.02 1.34
C PRO A 369 8.70 19.19 -0.17
N TYR A 370 9.94 19.18 -0.63
CA TYR A 370 10.23 18.91 -2.04
C TYR A 370 10.29 17.41 -2.24
N SER A 371 9.92 16.94 -3.43
CA SER A 371 9.94 15.53 -3.83
C SER A 371 10.90 15.34 -5.01
N PRO A 372 12.23 15.31 -4.78
CA PRO A 372 13.17 15.05 -5.84
C PRO A 372 12.97 13.63 -6.40
N GLY A 373 12.88 13.51 -7.72
CA GLY A 373 12.74 12.23 -8.38
C GLY A 373 13.99 11.36 -8.29
N TYR A 374 13.85 10.08 -8.64
CA TYR A 374 14.88 9.05 -8.56
C TYR A 374 16.24 9.49 -9.14
N ASP A 375 16.27 10.01 -10.36
CA ASP A 375 17.52 10.45 -11.01
C ASP A 375 18.23 11.59 -10.26
N ALA A 376 17.46 12.49 -9.63
CA ALA A 376 18.03 13.56 -8.83
C ALA A 376 18.68 13.01 -7.55
N ILE A 377 18.06 12.01 -6.93
CA ILE A 377 18.60 11.33 -5.76
C ILE A 377 19.85 10.56 -6.14
N GLN A 378 19.83 9.76 -7.22
CA GLN A 378 20.98 9.00 -7.67
C GLN A 378 22.20 9.90 -7.95
N ARG A 379 22.00 11.05 -8.61
CA ARG A 379 23.09 12.03 -8.82
C ARG A 379 23.64 12.58 -7.51
N ARG A 380 22.80 12.84 -6.52
CA ARG A 380 23.24 13.36 -5.22
C ARG A 380 24.04 12.34 -4.42
N LEU A 381 23.66 11.06 -4.47
CA LEU A 381 24.38 9.97 -3.79
C LEU A 381 25.83 9.80 -4.29
N LEU A 382 26.19 10.40 -5.44
CA LEU A 382 27.56 10.43 -5.97
C LEU A 382 28.35 11.67 -5.52
N MET A 383 27.75 12.56 -4.73
CA MET A 383 28.41 13.80 -4.27
C MET A 383 29.11 13.54 -2.93
N ASP A 384 30.33 14.04 -2.77
CA ASP A 384 31.14 13.83 -1.56
C ASP A 384 30.55 14.43 -0.29
N GLU A 385 29.66 15.43 -0.41
CA GLU A 385 29.04 16.10 0.73
C GLU A 385 27.74 15.40 1.21
N VAL A 386 27.35 14.30 0.56
CA VAL A 386 26.12 13.58 0.94
C VAL A 386 26.43 12.51 1.97
N GLU A 387 25.82 12.63 3.13
CA GLU A 387 25.82 11.61 4.17
C GLU A 387 24.54 10.78 4.08
N ILE A 388 24.68 9.45 4.08
CA ILE A 388 23.56 8.51 4.08
C ILE A 388 23.42 7.97 5.49
N SER A 389 22.27 8.20 6.10
CA SER A 389 21.90 7.67 7.40
C SER A 389 20.71 6.72 7.30
N TYR A 390 20.52 5.87 8.30
CA TYR A 390 19.43 4.90 8.36
C TYR A 390 18.77 4.91 9.74
N SER A 391 17.45 5.02 9.75
CA SER A 391 16.67 4.95 10.99
C SER A 391 16.28 3.49 11.28
N GLU A 392 16.90 2.85 12.26
CA GLU A 392 16.51 1.52 12.71
C GLU A 392 15.07 1.47 13.22
N ARG A 393 14.60 2.55 13.84
CA ARG A 393 13.24 2.67 14.35
C ARG A 393 12.19 2.65 13.24
N LEU A 394 12.44 3.39 12.16
CA LEU A 394 11.50 3.60 11.07
C LEU A 394 11.78 2.68 9.87
N GLN A 395 12.95 2.00 9.89
CA GLN A 395 13.45 1.15 8.80
C GLN A 395 13.48 1.89 7.46
N ASN A 396 13.93 3.17 7.50
CA ASN A 396 14.00 4.04 6.32
C ASN A 396 15.36 4.74 6.26
N PRO A 397 15.94 4.89 5.06
CA PRO A 397 17.11 5.74 4.84
C PRO A 397 16.70 7.23 4.88
N TYR A 398 17.65 8.09 5.25
CA TYR A 398 17.49 9.55 5.22
C TYR A 398 18.82 10.28 5.02
#